data_a4d22b90d8ebc932bbfea1b59ecd0ab9
#
_entry.id   a4d22b90d8ebc932bbfea1b59ecd0ab9
#
_cell.length_a   1.000
_cell.length_b   1.000
_cell.length_c   1.000
_cell.angle_alpha   90.00
_cell.angle_beta   90.00
_cell.angle_gamma   90.00
#
_symmetry.space_group_name_H-M   'P 1'
#
loop_
_entity.id
_entity.type
_entity.pdbx_description
1 polymer ?
#
loop_
_entity_poly.entity_id
_entity_poly.type
_entity_poly.pdbx_seq_one_letter_code
_entity_poly.pdbx_strand_id
1 'polypeptide(L)'
;MKKHSSLLLFLLLFSVTLVAQKKLFTKTGLITFNSKTSIEKIQAVNKKVLAVLDVATNKIEFAVLIKGFEFEKALMQEHFNENYLESDKFPKATFKGKFDDTNFTILAEENKTVTVNISGNLTLHGVTKPVT
;
A
#
# COMPACT_ATOMS: atom_id res chain seq x y z
N MET A 1 -39.88 -24.02 -40.99
CA MET A 1 -40.13 -23.51 -39.62
C MET A 1 -39.30 -24.25 -38.56
N LYS A 2 -38.00 -24.37 -38.69
CA LYS A 2 -37.14 -25.04 -37.68
C LYS A 2 -35.73 -24.43 -37.60
N LYS A 3 -35.55 -23.11 -37.77
CA LYS A 3 -34.23 -22.47 -37.77
C LYS A 3 -34.02 -21.43 -36.66
N HIS A 4 -34.97 -21.22 -35.76
CA HIS A 4 -34.83 -20.17 -34.72
C HIS A 4 -34.47 -20.69 -33.32
N SER A 5 -34.45 -22.03 -33.13
CA SER A 5 -34.17 -22.64 -31.82
C SER A 5 -32.67 -22.71 -31.48
N SER A 6 -31.79 -22.70 -32.48
CA SER A 6 -30.35 -22.83 -32.28
C SER A 6 -29.67 -21.51 -31.90
N LEU A 7 -30.27 -20.38 -32.25
CA LEU A 7 -29.70 -19.06 -31.94
C LEU A 7 -29.96 -18.63 -30.49
N LEU A 8 -31.05 -19.12 -29.89
CA LEU A 8 -31.42 -18.81 -28.50
C LEU A 8 -30.54 -19.56 -27.50
N LEU A 9 -30.03 -20.74 -27.86
CA LEU A 9 -29.17 -21.54 -26.99
C LEU A 9 -27.72 -21.02 -26.92
N PHE A 10 -27.28 -20.26 -27.93
CA PHE A 10 -25.92 -19.69 -27.94
C PHE A 10 -25.80 -18.39 -27.14
N LEU A 11 -26.94 -17.73 -26.85
CA LEU A 11 -26.95 -16.48 -26.08
C LEU A 11 -26.91 -16.70 -24.56
N LEU A 12 -27.11 -17.93 -24.10
CA LEU A 12 -27.17 -18.26 -22.66
C LEU A 12 -25.83 -18.63 -22.03
N LEU A 13 -24.76 -18.76 -22.82
CA LEU A 13 -23.46 -19.22 -22.37
C LEU A 13 -22.47 -18.10 -22.07
N PHE A 14 -22.88 -16.83 -22.17
CA PHE A 14 -22.00 -15.68 -21.90
C PHE A 14 -22.41 -14.92 -20.64
N SER A 15 -22.75 -15.65 -19.57
CA SER A 15 -22.77 -15.06 -18.23
C SER A 15 -21.32 -14.93 -17.74
N VAL A 16 -20.63 -13.89 -18.23
CA VAL A 16 -19.38 -13.44 -17.63
C VAL A 16 -19.71 -12.96 -16.22
N THR A 17 -19.42 -13.78 -15.23
CA THR A 17 -19.42 -13.34 -13.85
C THR A 17 -18.33 -12.27 -13.72
N LEU A 18 -18.73 -11.00 -13.76
CA LEU A 18 -17.88 -9.90 -13.32
C LEU A 18 -17.61 -10.11 -11.83
N VAL A 19 -16.51 -10.78 -11.51
CA VAL A 19 -15.98 -10.78 -10.16
C VAL A 19 -15.49 -9.34 -9.91
N ALA A 20 -16.30 -8.56 -9.22
CA ALA A 20 -15.91 -7.23 -8.79
C ALA A 20 -14.64 -7.36 -7.92
N GLN A 21 -13.50 -6.92 -8.46
CA GLN A 21 -12.25 -6.88 -7.71
C GLN A 21 -12.40 -5.84 -6.61
N LYS A 22 -12.51 -6.29 -5.36
CA LYS A 22 -12.62 -5.40 -4.21
C LYS A 22 -11.24 -4.84 -3.87
N LYS A 23 -10.94 -3.64 -4.38
CA LYS A 23 -9.76 -2.86 -4.02
C LYS A 23 -10.16 -1.73 -3.09
N LEU A 24 -9.44 -1.62 -1.98
CA LEU A 24 -9.57 -0.51 -1.05
C LEU A 24 -8.35 0.39 -1.21
N PHE A 25 -8.53 1.69 -1.13
CA PHE A 25 -7.42 2.64 -1.23
C PHE A 25 -7.63 3.85 -0.33
N THR A 26 -6.52 4.48 0.05
CA THR A 26 -6.51 5.79 0.69
C THR A 26 -5.43 6.68 0.07
N LYS A 27 -5.64 8.00 0.13
CA LYS A 27 -4.64 9.03 -0.22
C LYS A 27 -4.20 9.84 0.99
N THR A 28 -4.76 9.53 2.15
CA THR A 28 -4.55 10.24 3.41
C THR A 28 -4.06 9.31 4.51
N GLY A 29 -3.33 8.26 4.13
CA GLY A 29 -2.69 7.37 5.08
C GLY A 29 -1.62 8.10 5.90
N LEU A 30 -1.33 7.55 7.08
CA LEU A 30 -0.36 8.10 8.03
C LEU A 30 0.83 7.15 8.14
N ILE A 31 2.05 7.69 7.98
CA ILE A 31 3.29 7.01 8.36
C ILE A 31 4.04 7.87 9.36
N THR A 32 4.51 7.27 10.43
CA THR A 32 5.42 7.88 11.39
C THR A 32 6.79 7.22 11.33
N PHE A 33 7.82 8.02 11.39
CA PHE A 33 9.20 7.61 11.49
C PHE A 33 9.76 8.03 12.85
N ASN A 34 10.35 7.10 13.57
CA ASN A 34 10.97 7.36 14.86
C ASN A 34 12.37 6.77 14.88
N SER A 35 13.34 7.56 15.23
CA SER A 35 14.72 7.11 15.49
C SER A 35 15.17 7.68 16.83
N LYS A 36 15.77 6.83 17.65
CA LYS A 36 16.39 7.21 18.92
C LYS A 36 17.91 7.08 18.76
N THR A 37 18.62 8.16 18.98
CA THR A 37 20.06 8.13 19.25
C THR A 37 20.29 8.41 20.74
N SER A 38 21.50 8.22 21.23
CA SER A 38 21.88 8.57 22.62
C SER A 38 21.74 10.06 22.92
N ILE A 39 21.69 10.91 21.89
CA ILE A 39 21.74 12.37 22.01
C ILE A 39 20.39 13.01 21.63
N GLU A 40 19.65 12.43 20.68
CA GLU A 40 18.45 13.03 20.12
C GLU A 40 17.38 12.00 19.71
N LYS A 41 16.12 12.37 19.96
CA LYS A 41 14.95 11.67 19.43
C LYS A 41 14.51 12.36 18.15
N ILE A 42 14.56 11.64 17.04
CA ILE A 42 14.09 12.11 15.73
C ILE A 42 12.71 11.53 15.48
N GLN A 43 11.76 12.38 15.20
CA GLN A 43 10.39 11.98 14.86
C GLN A 43 9.89 12.76 13.64
N ALA A 44 9.29 12.06 12.71
CA ALA A 44 8.66 12.65 11.54
C ALA A 44 7.33 11.97 11.23
N VAL A 45 6.43 12.72 10.60
CA VAL A 45 5.09 12.26 10.26
C VAL A 45 4.79 12.61 8.82
N ASN A 46 4.25 11.67 8.05
CA ASN A 46 3.70 11.92 6.73
C ASN A 46 2.21 11.54 6.72
N LYS A 47 1.34 12.49 6.37
CA LYS A 47 -0.12 12.35 6.36
C LYS A 47 -0.71 12.17 4.95
N LYS A 48 0.14 12.00 3.95
CA LYS A 48 -0.24 11.92 2.53
C LYS A 48 0.23 10.61 1.90
N VAL A 49 0.09 9.51 2.63
CA VAL A 49 0.47 8.18 2.15
C VAL A 49 -0.61 7.63 1.26
N LEU A 50 -0.22 7.17 0.08
CA LEU A 50 -1.08 6.36 -0.77
C LEU A 50 -0.99 4.91 -0.32
N ALA A 51 -2.13 4.26 -0.12
CA ALA A 51 -2.17 2.83 0.15
C ALA A 51 -3.26 2.18 -0.69
N VAL A 52 -2.97 1.00 -1.21
CA VAL A 52 -3.91 0.17 -1.97
C VAL A 52 -3.88 -1.23 -1.38
N LEU A 53 -5.05 -1.76 -1.06
CA LEU A 53 -5.27 -3.12 -0.62
C LEU A 53 -6.13 -3.85 -1.65
N ASP A 54 -5.60 -4.90 -2.24
CA ASP A 54 -6.32 -5.78 -3.14
C ASP A 54 -6.73 -7.04 -2.37
N VAL A 55 -7.98 -7.10 -1.97
CA VAL A 55 -8.54 -8.19 -1.17
C VAL A 55 -8.56 -9.52 -1.94
N ALA A 56 -8.71 -9.47 -3.27
CA ALA A 56 -8.78 -10.69 -4.10
C ALA A 56 -7.43 -11.39 -4.23
N THR A 57 -6.33 -10.63 -4.19
CA THR A 57 -4.97 -11.14 -4.38
C THR A 57 -4.10 -11.09 -3.13
N ASN A 58 -4.64 -10.61 -2.00
CA ASN A 58 -3.93 -10.39 -0.74
C ASN A 58 -2.71 -9.45 -0.87
N LYS A 59 -2.74 -8.54 -1.85
CA LYS A 59 -1.65 -7.60 -2.09
C LYS A 59 -1.90 -6.29 -1.38
N ILE A 60 -0.83 -5.71 -0.86
CA ILE A 60 -0.84 -4.36 -0.30
C ILE A 60 0.33 -3.56 -0.87
N GLU A 61 0.06 -2.31 -1.22
CA GLU A 61 1.07 -1.39 -1.72
C GLU A 61 0.96 -0.06 -0.98
N PHE A 62 2.10 0.50 -0.59
CA PHE A 62 2.21 1.86 -0.06
C PHE A 62 3.14 2.68 -0.95
N ALA A 63 2.84 3.96 -1.10
CA ALA A 63 3.72 4.93 -1.72
C ALA A 63 3.67 6.25 -0.94
N VAL A 64 4.84 6.85 -0.73
CA VAL A 64 4.99 8.10 -0.01
C VAL A 64 6.03 8.99 -0.67
N LEU A 65 5.76 10.30 -0.73
CA LEU A 65 6.75 11.29 -1.12
C LEU A 65 7.65 11.60 0.06
N ILE A 66 8.95 11.54 -0.14
CA ILE A 66 9.96 11.80 0.92
C ILE A 66 9.84 13.23 1.44
N LYS A 67 9.66 14.21 0.59
CA LYS A 67 9.43 15.61 0.97
C LYS A 67 8.14 15.86 1.77
N GLY A 68 7.25 14.88 1.81
CA GLY A 68 6.01 14.96 2.60
C GLY A 68 6.18 14.61 4.08
N PHE A 69 7.37 14.22 4.54
CA PHE A 69 7.64 14.03 5.96
C PHE A 69 7.85 15.36 6.66
N GLU A 70 7.09 15.60 7.70
CA GLU A 70 7.13 16.79 8.54
C GLU A 70 7.86 16.48 9.85
N PHE A 71 8.85 17.31 10.18
CA PHE A 71 9.66 17.24 11.38
C PHE A 71 9.35 18.43 12.28
N GLU A 72 9.53 18.26 13.59
CA GLU A 72 9.40 19.35 14.54
C GLU A 72 10.45 20.45 14.30
N LYS A 73 11.68 20.06 13.96
CA LYS A 73 12.80 20.98 13.71
C LYS A 73 13.05 21.11 12.20
N ALA A 74 13.01 22.32 11.67
CA ALA A 74 13.25 22.61 10.26
C ALA A 74 14.63 22.13 9.76
N LEU A 75 15.69 22.30 10.57
CA LEU A 75 17.03 21.82 10.23
C LEU A 75 17.08 20.29 10.09
N MET A 76 16.34 19.57 10.92
CA MET A 76 16.27 18.12 10.81
C MET A 76 15.55 17.69 9.53
N GLN A 77 14.50 18.39 9.15
CA GLN A 77 13.78 18.16 7.89
C GLN A 77 14.67 18.41 6.68
N GLU A 78 15.45 19.47 6.70
CA GLU A 78 16.45 19.79 5.65
C GLU A 78 17.50 18.68 5.53
N HIS A 79 18.14 18.28 6.64
CA HIS A 79 19.13 17.19 6.66
C HIS A 79 18.53 15.86 6.17
N PHE A 80 17.31 15.54 6.57
CA PHE A 80 16.61 14.34 6.11
C PHE A 80 16.43 14.35 4.58
N ASN A 81 15.99 15.46 4.02
CA ASN A 81 15.74 15.58 2.59
C ASN A 81 17.01 15.65 1.75
N GLU A 82 18.02 16.38 2.21
CA GLU A 82 19.22 16.66 1.42
C GLU A 82 20.33 15.63 1.63
N ASN A 83 20.60 15.25 2.88
CA ASN A 83 21.78 14.47 3.21
C ASN A 83 21.45 12.97 3.38
N TYR A 84 20.29 12.63 3.95
CA TYR A 84 19.96 11.23 4.26
C TYR A 84 19.22 10.55 3.14
N LEU A 85 18.17 11.14 2.61
CA LEU A 85 17.32 10.51 1.60
C LEU A 85 17.47 11.10 0.20
N GLU A 86 18.21 12.20 0.04
CA GLU A 86 18.41 12.86 -1.26
C GLU A 86 17.08 12.95 -2.05
N SER A 87 16.08 13.58 -1.45
CA SER A 87 14.69 13.54 -1.92
C SER A 87 14.46 14.16 -3.31
N ASP A 88 15.39 14.96 -3.81
CA ASP A 88 15.37 15.44 -5.19
C ASP A 88 15.74 14.34 -6.19
N LYS A 89 16.62 13.43 -5.80
CA LYS A 89 17.09 12.31 -6.60
C LYS A 89 16.21 11.07 -6.43
N PHE A 90 15.76 10.81 -5.20
CA PHE A 90 14.93 9.68 -4.82
C PHE A 90 13.62 10.17 -4.15
N PRO A 91 12.67 10.73 -4.93
CA PRO A 91 11.53 11.44 -4.37
C PRO A 91 10.49 10.56 -3.67
N LYS A 92 10.52 9.24 -3.89
CA LYS A 92 9.50 8.31 -3.40
C LYS A 92 10.11 7.15 -2.62
N ALA A 93 9.39 6.72 -1.58
CA ALA A 93 9.52 5.38 -1.04
C ALA A 93 8.28 4.57 -1.37
N THR A 94 8.45 3.27 -1.60
CA THR A 94 7.35 2.34 -1.92
C THR A 94 7.53 1.03 -1.17
N PHE A 95 6.42 0.43 -0.77
CA PHE A 95 6.37 -0.93 -0.28
C PHE A 95 5.37 -1.72 -1.11
N LYS A 96 5.74 -2.92 -1.52
CA LYS A 96 4.86 -3.87 -2.22
C LYS A 96 4.95 -5.21 -1.55
N GLY A 97 3.86 -5.65 -0.96
CA GLY A 97 3.82 -6.88 -0.18
C GLY A 97 2.55 -7.69 -0.33
N LYS A 98 2.57 -8.83 0.32
CA LYS A 98 1.43 -9.74 0.45
C LYS A 98 1.23 -10.12 1.90
N PHE A 99 -0.02 -10.33 2.26
CA PHE A 99 -0.39 -10.96 3.51
C PHE A 99 -0.20 -12.47 3.40
N ASP A 100 0.39 -13.07 4.42
CA ASP A 100 0.47 -14.51 4.54
C ASP A 100 -0.91 -15.05 4.96
N ASP A 101 -1.46 -15.93 4.12
CA ASP A 101 -2.62 -16.82 4.34
C ASP A 101 -3.71 -16.32 5.30
N THR A 102 -4.15 -15.09 5.12
CA THR A 102 -5.15 -14.52 5.99
C THR A 102 -6.52 -14.55 5.33
N ASN A 103 -7.50 -15.08 6.02
CA ASN A 103 -8.90 -14.94 5.67
C ASN A 103 -9.30 -13.46 5.75
N PHE A 104 -9.16 -12.74 4.66
CA PHE A 104 -9.56 -11.33 4.55
C PHE A 104 -11.03 -11.07 4.86
N THR A 105 -11.85 -12.10 4.84
CA THR A 105 -13.23 -12.05 5.33
C THR A 105 -13.32 -11.50 6.76
N ILE A 106 -12.29 -11.78 7.57
CA ILE A 106 -12.22 -11.30 8.96
C ILE A 106 -11.94 -9.79 9.02
N LEU A 107 -11.16 -9.25 8.08
CA LEU A 107 -10.85 -7.81 8.00
C LEU A 107 -12.03 -6.96 7.53
N ALA A 108 -13.03 -7.59 6.91
CA ALA A 108 -14.25 -6.93 6.47
C ALA A 108 -15.32 -6.83 7.58
N GLU A 109 -15.13 -7.52 8.70
CA GLU A 109 -16.04 -7.42 9.84
C GLU A 109 -15.73 -6.15 10.65
N GLU A 110 -16.73 -5.31 10.82
CA GLU A 110 -16.63 -4.10 11.63
C GLU A 110 -16.17 -4.42 13.05
N ASN A 111 -15.26 -3.59 13.59
CA ASN A 111 -14.77 -3.64 14.97
C ASN A 111 -13.89 -4.85 15.35
N LYS A 112 -13.31 -5.57 14.40
CA LYS A 112 -12.30 -6.59 14.70
C LYS A 112 -10.89 -6.10 14.39
N THR A 113 -9.96 -6.33 15.32
CA THR A 113 -8.52 -6.11 15.12
C THR A 113 -7.85 -7.46 14.88
N VAL A 114 -7.09 -7.58 13.82
CA VAL A 114 -6.35 -8.79 13.46
C VAL A 114 -4.89 -8.43 13.25
N THR A 115 -3.99 -9.25 13.79
CA THR A 115 -2.56 -9.15 13.53
C THR A 115 -2.22 -10.06 12.35
N VAL A 116 -1.54 -9.51 11.36
CA VAL A 116 -1.12 -10.24 10.16
C VAL A 116 0.35 -10.00 9.86
N ASN A 117 1.01 -11.00 9.31
CA ASN A 117 2.36 -10.83 8.77
C ASN A 117 2.26 -10.39 7.30
N ILE A 118 3.06 -9.40 6.94
CA ILE A 118 3.12 -8.91 5.57
C ILE A 118 4.57 -8.98 5.11
N SER A 119 4.84 -9.79 4.11
CA SER A 119 6.17 -9.87 3.48
C SER A 119 6.17 -9.15 2.16
N GLY A 120 7.23 -8.41 1.87
CA GLY A 120 7.30 -7.64 0.64
C GLY A 120 8.64 -6.96 0.43
N ASN A 121 8.67 -6.08 -0.55
CA ASN A 121 9.85 -5.31 -0.92
C ASN A 121 9.65 -3.84 -0.58
N LEU A 122 10.56 -3.31 0.24
CA LEU A 122 10.65 -1.88 0.53
C LEU A 122 11.71 -1.25 -0.37
N THR A 123 11.32 -0.25 -1.14
CA THR A 123 12.23 0.59 -1.92
C THR A 123 12.36 1.95 -1.25
N LEU A 124 13.56 2.29 -0.85
CA LEU A 124 13.90 3.53 -0.17
C LEU A 124 15.29 3.99 -0.62
N HIS A 125 15.46 5.28 -0.92
CA HIS A 125 16.75 5.85 -1.36
C HIS A 125 17.38 5.06 -2.52
N GLY A 126 16.56 4.66 -3.50
CA GLY A 126 17.00 3.88 -4.67
C GLY A 126 17.36 2.42 -4.41
N VAL A 127 17.25 1.94 -3.18
CA VAL A 127 17.58 0.56 -2.78
C VAL A 127 16.31 -0.20 -2.44
N THR A 128 16.19 -1.42 -2.95
CA THR A 128 15.07 -2.33 -2.65
C THR A 128 15.56 -3.49 -1.78
N LYS A 129 14.87 -3.71 -0.67
CA LYS A 129 15.15 -4.82 0.26
C LYS A 129 13.87 -5.57 0.64
N PRO A 130 13.92 -6.90 0.79
CA PRO A 130 12.84 -7.67 1.36
C PRO A 130 12.70 -7.34 2.86
N VAL A 131 11.45 -7.21 3.32
CA VAL A 131 11.09 -6.95 4.73
C VAL A 131 9.83 -7.74 5.09
N THR A 132 9.68 -8.07 6.37
CA THR A 132 8.49 -8.72 6.93
C THR A 132 8.08 -7.98 8.18
#